data_d10fe374a0a3c2b415566610dde6ed07
#
_entry.id   d10fe374a0a3c2b415566610dde6ed07
#
_cell.length_a   1.000
_cell.length_b   1.000
_cell.length_c   1.000
_cell.angle_alpha   90.00
_cell.angle_beta   90.00
_cell.angle_gamma   90.00
#
_symmetry.space_group_name_H-M   'P 1'
#
loop_
_entity.id
_entity.type
_entity.pdbx_description
1 polymer ?
#
loop_
_entity_poly.entity_id
_entity_poly.type
_entity_poly.pdbx_seq_one_letter_code
_entity_poly.pdbx_strand_id
1 'polypeptide(L)'
;MRIPLLLALCAAAVAAQARAADYQIAVIPMGTTHEYWKSIEAGAMKAKLELAAAGTPVTIIWKGPLREDDREQQIQVVENFIGRNVSAIVLAPLDSRALRAPVEEAVRAGIPVVIVDSPLLSSAPVSTISTDNFKGGQLAGRRLGTLLGGKGRVVMLRCQAGSASSDAREAGFLAAMKDEFPGIDLISTNQYGGITTETAFRAAQNLVNRFGDKMDGIFTPNESTANGTLLALREAGLAGKVRFVAFDVNDHLVEALRQGDVQGLVAQDPVKMGYLGVLTAVAALRHEKFAASVDTGVSIVTRENMDDPALAALIHPPLAQYLK
;
A
#
# COMPACT_ATOMS: atom_id res chain seq x y z
N MET A 1 -21.65 16.49 82.45
CA MET A 1 -20.44 16.06 81.74
C MET A 1 -20.90 15.46 80.44
N ARG A 2 -20.77 16.18 79.30
CA ARG A 2 -21.24 15.73 77.99
C ARG A 2 -20.00 15.44 77.16
N ILE A 3 -19.83 14.19 76.65
CA ILE A 3 -18.76 13.77 75.74
C ILE A 3 -19.29 13.89 74.34
N PRO A 4 -18.63 14.64 73.40
CA PRO A 4 -19.03 14.62 72.02
C PRO A 4 -18.38 13.45 71.26
N LEU A 5 -19.24 12.67 70.60
CA LEU A 5 -18.89 11.58 69.74
C LEU A 5 -18.36 12.14 68.41
N LEU A 6 -17.05 12.01 68.09
CA LEU A 6 -16.46 12.35 66.83
C LEU A 6 -16.78 11.23 65.82
N LEU A 7 -17.65 11.49 64.86
CA LEU A 7 -17.82 10.65 63.67
C LEU A 7 -16.65 10.92 62.68
N ALA A 8 -15.75 9.95 62.53
CA ALA A 8 -14.75 9.94 61.46
C ALA A 8 -15.41 9.47 60.19
N LEU A 9 -15.67 10.39 59.24
CA LEU A 9 -16.09 10.05 57.87
C LEU A 9 -14.87 9.58 57.11
N CYS A 10 -14.68 8.27 56.92
CA CYS A 10 -13.76 7.71 55.96
C CYS A 10 -14.37 7.87 54.55
N ALA A 11 -13.96 8.91 53.84
CA ALA A 11 -14.22 9.04 52.42
C ALA A 11 -13.32 8.06 51.65
N ALA A 12 -13.85 6.86 51.37
CA ALA A 12 -13.21 5.94 50.42
C ALA A 12 -13.33 6.52 49.02
N ALA A 13 -12.27 7.15 48.55
CA ALA A 13 -12.13 7.50 47.13
C ALA A 13 -11.99 6.20 46.31
N VAL A 14 -13.10 5.70 45.80
CA VAL A 14 -13.11 4.67 44.76
C VAL A 14 -12.55 5.30 43.49
N ALA A 15 -11.23 5.17 43.29
CA ALA A 15 -10.63 5.43 42.01
C ALA A 15 -11.21 4.40 41.02
N ALA A 16 -12.21 4.80 40.27
CA ALA A 16 -12.67 4.04 39.13
C ALA A 16 -11.48 3.97 38.16
N GLN A 17 -10.72 2.88 38.21
CA GLN A 17 -9.79 2.54 37.15
C GLN A 17 -10.65 2.39 35.86
N ALA A 18 -10.67 3.42 35.04
CA ALA A 18 -11.21 3.33 33.70
C ALA A 18 -10.47 2.19 33.02
N ARG A 19 -11.17 1.06 32.87
CA ARG A 19 -10.66 -0.09 32.15
C ARG A 19 -10.33 0.43 30.77
N ALA A 20 -9.05 0.39 30.38
CA ALA A 20 -8.64 0.80 29.05
C ALA A 20 -9.54 0.09 28.03
N ALA A 21 -10.23 0.86 27.20
CA ALA A 21 -11.12 0.28 26.21
C ALA A 21 -10.28 -0.62 25.28
N ASP A 22 -10.62 -1.90 25.22
CA ASP A 22 -9.98 -2.83 24.28
C ASP A 22 -10.55 -2.57 22.88
N TYR A 23 -9.92 -1.65 22.17
CA TYR A 23 -10.35 -1.31 20.81
C TYR A 23 -10.07 -2.47 19.85
N GLN A 24 -11.11 -2.96 19.19
CA GLN A 24 -11.01 -3.92 18.09
C GLN A 24 -10.88 -3.17 16.76
N ILE A 25 -9.72 -3.23 16.16
CA ILE A 25 -9.43 -2.56 14.88
C ILE A 25 -9.33 -3.61 13.77
N ALA A 26 -10.25 -3.56 12.81
CA ALA A 26 -10.18 -4.37 11.62
C ALA A 26 -9.18 -3.74 10.63
N VAL A 27 -8.15 -4.48 10.23
CA VAL A 27 -7.20 -4.07 9.19
C VAL A 27 -7.43 -4.94 7.96
N ILE A 28 -7.89 -4.31 6.88
CA ILE A 28 -8.41 -5.00 5.69
C ILE A 28 -7.53 -4.66 4.48
N PRO A 29 -6.62 -5.57 4.05
CA PRO A 29 -5.82 -5.39 2.84
C PRO A 29 -6.66 -5.60 1.56
N MET A 30 -6.10 -5.26 0.38
CA MET A 30 -6.70 -5.63 -0.91
C MET A 30 -6.65 -7.14 -1.15
N GLY A 31 -5.61 -7.80 -0.65
CA GLY A 31 -5.41 -9.24 -0.73
C GLY A 31 -4.46 -9.74 0.34
N THR A 32 -4.36 -11.06 0.50
CA THR A 32 -3.53 -11.68 1.55
C THR A 32 -2.36 -12.51 1.00
N THR A 33 -2.17 -12.55 -0.32
CA THR A 33 -1.18 -13.41 -0.96
C THR A 33 0.14 -12.74 -1.32
N HIS A 34 0.17 -11.42 -1.51
CA HIS A 34 1.39 -10.68 -1.88
C HIS A 34 2.22 -10.26 -0.66
N GLU A 35 3.53 -10.19 -0.82
CA GLU A 35 4.45 -9.79 0.26
C GLU A 35 4.25 -8.35 0.69
N TYR A 36 3.86 -7.49 -0.22
CA TYR A 36 3.52 -6.10 0.05
C TYR A 36 2.55 -5.95 1.25
N TRP A 37 1.50 -6.78 1.30
CA TRP A 37 0.50 -6.73 2.38
C TRP A 37 1.04 -7.17 3.73
N LYS A 38 2.03 -8.06 3.77
CA LYS A 38 2.74 -8.42 5.02
C LYS A 38 3.45 -7.21 5.63
N SER A 39 3.94 -6.29 4.79
CA SER A 39 4.57 -5.05 5.26
C SER A 39 3.56 -4.12 5.93
N ILE A 40 2.35 -3.99 5.38
CA ILE A 40 1.25 -3.24 6.02
C ILE A 40 0.83 -3.92 7.33
N GLU A 41 0.71 -5.25 7.34
CA GLU A 41 0.40 -6.01 8.57
C GLU A 41 1.47 -5.78 9.64
N ALA A 42 2.75 -5.86 9.29
CA ALA A 42 3.87 -5.59 10.20
C ALA A 42 3.78 -4.18 10.80
N GLY A 43 3.42 -3.18 10.00
CA GLY A 43 3.17 -1.82 10.48
C GLY A 43 2.02 -1.74 11.49
N ALA A 44 0.91 -2.41 11.20
CA ALA A 44 -0.24 -2.48 12.12
C ALA A 44 0.13 -3.18 13.44
N MET A 45 0.91 -4.26 13.37
CA MET A 45 1.38 -4.98 14.56
C MET A 45 2.40 -4.19 15.36
N LYS A 46 3.27 -3.40 14.71
CA LYS A 46 4.15 -2.43 15.36
C LYS A 46 3.34 -1.42 16.17
N ALA A 47 2.32 -0.81 15.57
CA ALA A 47 1.43 0.13 16.26
C ALA A 47 0.74 -0.53 17.47
N LYS A 48 0.24 -1.76 17.32
CA LYS A 48 -0.35 -2.54 18.44
C LYS A 48 0.61 -2.68 19.62
N LEU A 49 1.88 -3.03 19.36
CA LEU A 49 2.88 -3.22 20.42
C LEU A 49 3.19 -1.90 21.14
N GLU A 50 3.37 -0.80 20.39
CA GLU A 50 3.66 0.51 20.97
C GLU A 50 2.47 1.08 21.75
N LEU A 51 1.24 0.93 21.24
CA LEU A 51 0.03 1.32 21.94
C LEU A 51 -0.15 0.54 23.25
N ALA A 52 0.12 -0.76 23.24
CA ALA A 52 0.06 -1.58 24.45
C ALA A 52 1.09 -1.12 25.50
N ALA A 53 2.33 -0.83 25.08
CA ALA A 53 3.38 -0.27 25.95
C ALA A 53 3.01 1.11 26.51
N ALA A 54 2.23 1.90 25.76
CA ALA A 54 1.69 3.20 26.18
C ALA A 54 0.38 3.08 27.01
N GLY A 55 -0.03 1.88 27.41
CA GLY A 55 -1.23 1.67 28.23
C GLY A 55 -2.56 1.74 27.46
N THR A 56 -2.51 1.62 26.14
CA THR A 56 -3.69 1.58 25.23
C THR A 56 -3.70 0.27 24.46
N PRO A 57 -4.03 -0.87 25.07
CA PRO A 57 -4.07 -2.13 24.35
C PRO A 57 -5.14 -2.10 23.25
N VAL A 58 -4.80 -2.64 22.08
CA VAL A 58 -5.72 -2.79 20.95
C VAL A 58 -5.64 -4.22 20.41
N THR A 59 -6.77 -4.73 19.93
CA THR A 59 -6.85 -5.99 19.21
C THR A 59 -6.88 -5.71 17.71
N ILE A 60 -5.85 -6.13 16.99
CA ILE A 60 -5.82 -6.06 15.53
C ILE A 60 -6.45 -7.32 14.95
N ILE A 61 -7.41 -7.14 14.04
CA ILE A 61 -8.05 -8.22 13.30
C ILE A 61 -7.65 -8.06 11.83
N TRP A 62 -6.64 -8.83 11.41
CA TRP A 62 -6.19 -8.86 10.01
C TRP A 62 -7.08 -9.80 9.20
N LYS A 63 -7.82 -9.26 8.25
CA LYS A 63 -8.73 -10.04 7.40
C LYS A 63 -9.00 -9.30 6.10
N GLY A 64 -8.74 -9.93 4.97
CA GLY A 64 -9.05 -9.43 3.64
C GLY A 64 -9.44 -10.56 2.70
N PRO A 65 -9.73 -10.25 1.43
CA PRO A 65 -9.90 -11.25 0.40
C PRO A 65 -8.59 -12.01 0.16
N LEU A 66 -8.70 -13.21 -0.38
CA LEU A 66 -7.52 -13.98 -0.77
C LEU A 66 -6.81 -13.32 -1.95
N ARG A 67 -7.59 -12.76 -2.90
CA ARG A 67 -7.11 -12.20 -4.15
C ARG A 67 -7.52 -10.72 -4.29
N GLU A 68 -6.68 -9.92 -4.93
CA GLU A 68 -6.89 -8.49 -5.14
C GLU A 68 -7.90 -8.15 -6.25
N ASP A 69 -8.56 -9.13 -6.87
CA ASP A 69 -9.66 -8.95 -7.82
C ASP A 69 -11.03 -9.37 -7.25
N ASP A 70 -11.07 -9.84 -6.01
CA ASP A 70 -12.31 -10.28 -5.38
C ASP A 70 -12.99 -9.13 -4.62
N ARG A 71 -13.63 -8.25 -5.40
CA ARG A 71 -14.39 -7.09 -4.88
C ARG A 71 -15.51 -7.52 -3.95
N GLU A 72 -16.23 -8.55 -4.33
CA GLU A 72 -17.38 -9.05 -3.55
C GLU A 72 -16.91 -9.53 -2.17
N GLN A 73 -15.81 -10.27 -2.13
CA GLN A 73 -15.26 -10.73 -0.86
C GLN A 73 -14.78 -9.56 0.01
N GLN A 74 -14.16 -8.51 -0.58
CA GLN A 74 -13.74 -7.36 0.22
C GLN A 74 -14.94 -6.57 0.77
N ILE A 75 -16.01 -6.40 -0.01
CA ILE A 75 -17.28 -5.80 0.44
C ILE A 75 -17.83 -6.60 1.61
N GLN A 76 -17.98 -7.92 1.47
CA GLN A 76 -18.47 -8.81 2.53
C GLN A 76 -17.63 -8.73 3.80
N VAL A 77 -16.30 -8.60 3.68
CA VAL A 77 -15.40 -8.44 4.84
C VAL A 77 -15.70 -7.13 5.57
N VAL A 78 -15.90 -6.01 4.86
CA VAL A 78 -16.28 -4.72 5.47
C VAL A 78 -17.65 -4.85 6.16
N GLU A 79 -18.66 -5.37 5.49
CA GLU A 79 -20.03 -5.56 6.03
C GLU A 79 -20.02 -6.47 7.27
N ASN A 80 -19.24 -7.55 7.26
CA ASN A 80 -19.07 -8.42 8.43
C ASN A 80 -18.50 -7.66 9.64
N PHE A 81 -17.53 -6.76 9.44
CA PHE A 81 -16.98 -5.96 10.54
C PHE A 81 -17.94 -4.88 11.02
N ILE A 82 -18.78 -4.33 10.14
CA ILE A 82 -19.89 -3.47 10.55
C ILE A 82 -20.84 -4.25 11.46
N GLY A 83 -21.28 -5.45 11.02
CA GLY A 83 -22.18 -6.30 11.81
C GLY A 83 -21.60 -6.77 13.15
N ARG A 84 -20.26 -6.88 13.26
CA ARG A 84 -19.55 -7.19 14.51
C ARG A 84 -19.32 -5.97 15.40
N ASN A 85 -19.69 -4.78 14.95
CA ASN A 85 -19.51 -3.51 15.66
C ASN A 85 -18.06 -3.31 16.14
N VAL A 86 -17.07 -3.52 15.24
CA VAL A 86 -15.66 -3.26 15.55
C VAL A 86 -15.45 -1.77 15.86
N SER A 87 -14.42 -1.46 16.66
CA SER A 87 -14.19 -0.08 17.09
C SER A 87 -13.78 0.84 15.92
N ALA A 88 -12.96 0.36 14.98
CA ALA A 88 -12.53 1.10 13.79
C ALA A 88 -12.15 0.15 12.67
N ILE A 89 -12.09 0.69 11.43
CA ILE A 89 -11.65 -0.02 10.25
C ILE A 89 -10.46 0.74 9.62
N VAL A 90 -9.37 0.02 9.32
CA VAL A 90 -8.27 0.46 8.47
C VAL A 90 -8.38 -0.35 7.18
N LEU A 91 -8.64 0.32 6.05
CA LEU A 91 -8.98 -0.33 4.79
C LEU A 91 -8.05 0.11 3.66
N ALA A 92 -7.47 -0.83 2.94
CA ALA A 92 -6.91 -0.63 1.61
C ALA A 92 -7.95 -1.04 0.56
N PRO A 93 -8.70 -0.10 -0.06
CA PRO A 93 -9.76 -0.44 -0.98
C PRO A 93 -9.21 -0.92 -2.32
N LEU A 94 -9.55 -2.12 -2.72
CA LEU A 94 -9.11 -2.69 -3.98
C LEU A 94 -9.77 -2.03 -5.21
N ASP A 95 -10.96 -1.47 -5.02
CA ASP A 95 -11.66 -0.68 -6.04
C ASP A 95 -12.23 0.60 -5.39
N SER A 96 -11.82 1.75 -5.93
CA SER A 96 -12.14 3.06 -5.37
C SER A 96 -13.61 3.44 -5.41
N ARG A 97 -14.42 2.77 -6.25
CA ARG A 97 -15.86 3.00 -6.41
C ARG A 97 -16.69 1.94 -5.69
N ALA A 98 -16.33 0.67 -5.86
CA ALA A 98 -17.09 -0.46 -5.30
C ALA A 98 -17.12 -0.43 -3.76
N LEU A 99 -16.00 -0.04 -3.12
CA LEU A 99 -15.91 0.03 -1.67
C LEU A 99 -16.53 1.30 -1.06
N ARG A 100 -17.01 2.23 -1.88
CA ARG A 100 -17.61 3.48 -1.40
C ARG A 100 -18.84 3.24 -0.51
N ALA A 101 -19.80 2.48 -0.99
CA ALA A 101 -21.06 2.24 -0.27
C ALA A 101 -20.85 1.55 1.08
N PRO A 102 -20.11 0.42 1.19
CA PRO A 102 -19.86 -0.21 2.49
C PRO A 102 -19.06 0.67 3.45
N VAL A 103 -18.12 1.48 2.96
CA VAL A 103 -17.38 2.44 3.82
C VAL A 103 -18.29 3.53 4.35
N GLU A 104 -19.15 4.11 3.51
CA GLU A 104 -20.14 5.12 3.94
C GLU A 104 -21.15 4.53 4.94
N GLU A 105 -21.48 3.23 4.83
CA GLU A 105 -22.30 2.52 5.80
C GLU A 105 -21.59 2.35 7.15
N ALA A 106 -20.32 1.93 7.14
CA ALA A 106 -19.50 1.83 8.36
C ALA A 106 -19.47 3.17 9.12
N VAL A 107 -19.22 4.28 8.39
CA VAL A 107 -19.19 5.62 9.00
C VAL A 107 -20.56 6.03 9.55
N ARG A 108 -21.67 5.74 8.84
CA ARG A 108 -23.04 5.97 9.37
C ARG A 108 -23.35 5.14 10.62
N ALA A 109 -22.76 3.95 10.73
CA ALA A 109 -22.85 3.11 11.93
C ALA A 109 -21.97 3.61 13.09
N GLY A 110 -21.26 4.73 12.94
CA GLY A 110 -20.40 5.30 13.96
C GLY A 110 -18.99 4.67 14.02
N ILE A 111 -18.62 3.85 13.04
CA ILE A 111 -17.30 3.20 12.96
C ILE A 111 -16.38 4.09 12.12
N PRO A 112 -15.33 4.72 12.70
CA PRO A 112 -14.37 5.49 11.94
C PRO A 112 -13.60 4.60 10.97
N VAL A 113 -13.44 5.07 9.72
CA VAL A 113 -12.69 4.36 8.67
C VAL A 113 -11.48 5.19 8.27
N VAL A 114 -10.30 4.58 8.35
CA VAL A 114 -9.03 5.13 7.83
C VAL A 114 -8.69 4.37 6.56
N ILE A 115 -8.50 5.09 5.47
CA ILE A 115 -8.04 4.52 4.20
C ILE A 115 -6.51 4.48 4.19
N VAL A 116 -5.94 3.35 3.74
CA VAL A 116 -4.50 3.19 3.53
C VAL A 116 -4.21 2.74 2.09
N ASP A 117 -3.00 3.00 1.61
CA ASP A 117 -2.45 2.57 0.32
C ASP A 117 -3.14 3.18 -0.92
N SER A 118 -4.42 2.95 -1.10
CA SER A 118 -5.16 3.37 -2.31
C SER A 118 -6.35 4.25 -1.96
N PRO A 119 -6.49 5.45 -2.57
CA PRO A 119 -7.60 6.35 -2.27
C PRO A 119 -8.98 5.75 -2.61
N LEU A 120 -9.98 6.14 -1.83
CA LEU A 120 -11.38 5.85 -2.06
C LEU A 120 -12.10 7.09 -2.63
N LEU A 121 -13.03 6.91 -3.56
CA LEU A 121 -13.87 8.00 -4.10
C LEU A 121 -15.03 8.33 -3.15
N SER A 122 -14.70 8.72 -1.91
CA SER A 122 -15.63 9.17 -0.88
C SER A 122 -14.96 10.13 0.08
N SER A 123 -15.70 11.07 0.62
CA SER A 123 -15.26 11.96 1.70
C SER A 123 -15.63 11.45 3.10
N ALA A 124 -16.24 10.28 3.20
CA ALA A 124 -16.67 9.70 4.47
C ALA A 124 -15.53 9.21 5.38
N PRO A 125 -14.42 8.63 4.86
CA PRO A 125 -13.30 8.25 5.70
C PRO A 125 -12.70 9.42 6.48
N VAL A 126 -12.23 9.15 7.70
CA VAL A 126 -11.66 10.18 8.57
C VAL A 126 -10.25 10.59 8.15
N SER A 127 -9.51 9.71 7.48
CA SER A 127 -8.16 9.98 6.96
C SER A 127 -7.82 9.07 5.80
N THR A 128 -6.88 9.53 4.94
CA THR A 128 -6.23 8.71 3.90
C THR A 128 -4.71 8.79 4.08
N ILE A 129 -4.07 7.62 4.17
CA ILE A 129 -2.62 7.47 4.39
C ILE A 129 -2.08 6.64 3.23
N SER A 130 -1.40 7.28 2.30
CA SER A 130 -0.94 6.63 1.06
C SER A 130 0.32 7.28 0.53
N THR A 131 0.95 6.61 -0.42
CA THR A 131 1.99 7.19 -1.28
C THR A 131 1.38 8.24 -2.22
N ASP A 132 2.12 9.31 -2.54
CA ASP A 132 1.85 10.11 -3.73
C ASP A 132 2.12 9.26 -4.99
N ASN A 133 1.10 8.51 -5.41
CA ASN A 133 1.18 7.56 -6.50
C ASN A 133 1.46 8.21 -7.85
N PHE A 134 0.94 9.43 -8.08
CA PHE A 134 1.22 10.18 -9.31
C PHE A 134 2.70 10.57 -9.39
N LYS A 135 3.27 11.10 -8.30
CA LYS A 135 4.69 11.39 -8.19
C LYS A 135 5.54 10.12 -8.37
N GLY A 136 5.11 8.99 -7.79
CA GLY A 136 5.78 7.70 -7.98
C GLY A 136 5.84 7.29 -9.46
N GLY A 137 4.73 7.44 -10.18
CA GLY A 137 4.69 7.24 -11.63
C GLY A 137 5.62 8.17 -12.39
N GLN A 138 5.68 9.46 -12.00
CA GLN A 138 6.64 10.41 -12.59
C GLN A 138 8.09 10.00 -12.35
N LEU A 139 8.44 9.52 -11.15
CA LEU A 139 9.79 9.02 -10.85
C LEU A 139 10.14 7.84 -11.74
N ALA A 140 9.22 6.90 -11.97
CA ALA A 140 9.42 5.79 -12.88
C ALA A 140 9.66 6.28 -14.32
N GLY A 141 8.83 7.22 -14.79
CA GLY A 141 8.96 7.81 -16.12
C GLY A 141 10.28 8.54 -16.31
N ARG A 142 10.69 9.37 -15.36
CA ARG A 142 11.99 10.08 -15.40
C ARG A 142 13.15 9.12 -15.40
N ARG A 143 13.11 8.07 -14.58
CA ARG A 143 14.17 7.04 -14.58
C ARG A 143 14.25 6.34 -15.92
N LEU A 144 13.14 5.86 -16.49
CA LEU A 144 13.13 5.17 -17.76
C LEU A 144 13.52 6.10 -18.92
N GLY A 145 12.99 7.31 -18.95
CA GLY A 145 13.32 8.30 -19.98
C GLY A 145 14.80 8.67 -19.98
N THR A 146 15.41 8.84 -18.80
CA THR A 146 16.85 9.09 -18.64
C THR A 146 17.69 7.91 -19.11
N LEU A 147 17.30 6.67 -18.75
CA LEU A 147 18.01 5.45 -19.18
C LEU A 147 18.02 5.28 -20.69
N LEU A 148 16.98 5.75 -21.36
CA LEU A 148 16.84 5.70 -22.83
C LEU A 148 17.41 6.94 -23.54
N GLY A 149 17.95 7.91 -22.81
CA GLY A 149 18.46 9.16 -23.39
C GLY A 149 17.38 10.00 -24.10
N GLY A 150 16.12 9.87 -23.65
CA GLY A 150 14.97 10.62 -24.17
C GLY A 150 14.43 10.12 -25.52
N LYS A 151 14.84 8.96 -25.99
CA LYS A 151 14.40 8.37 -27.27
C LYS A 151 14.22 6.86 -27.13
N GLY A 152 13.34 6.28 -27.96
CA GLY A 152 13.12 4.84 -27.97
C GLY A 152 11.64 4.48 -27.86
N ARG A 153 11.35 3.20 -27.91
CA ARG A 153 10.00 2.62 -27.93
C ARG A 153 9.71 1.98 -26.58
N VAL A 154 8.69 2.47 -25.92
CA VAL A 154 8.34 2.08 -24.55
C VAL A 154 6.95 1.44 -24.51
N VAL A 155 6.85 0.39 -23.70
CA VAL A 155 5.62 -0.30 -23.39
C VAL A 155 5.27 -0.02 -21.91
N MET A 156 3.98 0.16 -21.62
CA MET A 156 3.44 0.13 -20.27
C MET A 156 2.48 -1.05 -20.15
N LEU A 157 2.78 -1.98 -19.24
CA LEU A 157 1.84 -3.03 -18.86
C LEU A 157 1.10 -2.58 -17.61
N ARG A 158 -0.19 -2.30 -17.74
CA ARG A 158 -1.07 -1.82 -16.68
C ARG A 158 -1.42 -2.94 -15.68
N CYS A 159 -1.85 -2.56 -14.46
CA CYS A 159 -2.27 -3.53 -13.47
C CYS A 159 -3.72 -4.02 -13.72
N GLN A 160 -4.70 -3.31 -13.21
CA GLN A 160 -6.14 -3.60 -13.36
C GLN A 160 -6.94 -2.29 -13.30
N ALA A 161 -8.13 -2.30 -13.91
CA ALA A 161 -9.03 -1.16 -13.85
C ALA A 161 -9.68 -1.03 -12.45
N GLY A 162 -9.83 0.22 -11.97
CA GLY A 162 -10.53 0.54 -10.71
C GLY A 162 -9.59 0.71 -9.50
N SER A 163 -8.31 0.31 -9.59
CA SER A 163 -7.31 0.58 -8.59
C SER A 163 -6.82 2.04 -8.72
N ALA A 164 -7.25 2.91 -7.80
CA ALA A 164 -6.91 4.32 -7.86
C ALA A 164 -5.40 4.57 -7.73
N SER A 165 -4.67 3.77 -6.94
CA SER A 165 -3.22 3.87 -6.83
C SER A 165 -2.52 3.53 -8.13
N SER A 166 -2.89 2.41 -8.77
CA SER A 166 -2.31 1.99 -10.05
C SER A 166 -2.64 2.98 -11.17
N ASP A 167 -3.89 3.45 -11.26
CA ASP A 167 -4.30 4.46 -12.25
C ASP A 167 -3.49 5.76 -12.09
N ALA A 168 -3.22 6.20 -10.84
CA ALA A 168 -2.41 7.38 -10.59
C ALA A 168 -0.93 7.19 -10.96
N ARG A 169 -0.34 6.02 -10.68
CA ARG A 169 1.05 5.66 -11.10
C ARG A 169 1.18 5.68 -12.61
N GLU A 170 0.22 5.07 -13.31
CA GLU A 170 0.16 5.05 -14.78
C GLU A 170 0.02 6.45 -15.36
N ALA A 171 -0.89 7.27 -14.79
CA ALA A 171 -1.06 8.65 -15.21
C ALA A 171 0.21 9.50 -15.00
N GLY A 172 0.89 9.33 -13.86
CA GLY A 172 2.16 10.01 -13.56
C GLY A 172 3.28 9.60 -14.52
N PHE A 173 3.38 8.31 -14.85
CA PHE A 173 4.33 7.80 -15.83
C PHE A 173 4.07 8.40 -17.22
N LEU A 174 2.83 8.38 -17.70
CA LEU A 174 2.45 8.94 -18.98
C LEU A 174 2.68 10.46 -19.06
N ALA A 175 2.42 11.18 -17.96
CA ALA A 175 2.69 12.61 -17.87
C ALA A 175 4.20 12.89 -18.02
N ALA A 176 5.07 12.18 -17.31
CA ALA A 176 6.52 12.33 -17.43
C ALA A 176 7.02 12.03 -18.84
N MET A 177 6.52 10.95 -19.48
CA MET A 177 6.87 10.62 -20.86
C MET A 177 6.47 11.74 -21.83
N LYS A 178 5.24 12.24 -21.70
CA LYS A 178 4.71 13.30 -22.60
C LYS A 178 5.44 14.63 -22.42
N ASP A 179 5.65 15.04 -21.17
CA ASP A 179 6.06 16.41 -20.86
C ASP A 179 7.59 16.56 -20.85
N GLU A 180 8.33 15.51 -20.44
CA GLU A 180 9.77 15.56 -20.24
C GLU A 180 10.56 14.76 -21.30
N PHE A 181 9.93 13.76 -21.94
CA PHE A 181 10.59 12.89 -22.92
C PHE A 181 9.77 12.70 -24.20
N PRO A 182 9.41 13.79 -24.92
CA PRO A 182 8.55 13.73 -26.09
C PRO A 182 9.16 12.97 -27.30
N GLY A 183 10.44 12.61 -27.23
CA GLY A 183 11.10 11.77 -28.23
C GLY A 183 10.95 10.26 -28.00
N ILE A 184 10.28 9.85 -26.90
CA ILE A 184 9.95 8.46 -26.61
C ILE A 184 8.59 8.11 -27.25
N ASP A 185 8.57 7.02 -28.03
CA ASP A 185 7.36 6.47 -28.63
C ASP A 185 6.71 5.44 -27.68
N LEU A 186 5.50 5.73 -27.23
CA LEU A 186 4.70 4.83 -26.39
C LEU A 186 3.94 3.84 -27.29
N ILE A 187 4.57 2.73 -27.65
CA ILE A 187 4.04 1.76 -28.62
C ILE A 187 2.92 0.85 -28.10
N SER A 188 2.76 0.76 -26.78
CA SER A 188 1.63 0.07 -26.12
C SER A 188 1.44 0.57 -24.70
N THR A 189 0.21 1.02 -24.36
CA THR A 189 -0.14 1.54 -23.02
C THR A 189 -1.51 1.08 -22.54
N ASN A 190 -2.13 0.11 -23.20
CA ASN A 190 -3.52 -0.29 -22.97
C ASN A 190 -3.68 -1.78 -22.61
N GLN A 191 -2.59 -2.49 -22.38
CA GLN A 191 -2.64 -3.89 -21.98
C GLN A 191 -2.62 -4.02 -20.46
N TYR A 192 -3.46 -4.90 -19.92
CA TYR A 192 -3.57 -5.17 -18.49
C TYR A 192 -2.92 -6.52 -18.15
N GLY A 193 -2.08 -6.52 -17.12
CA GLY A 193 -1.41 -7.72 -16.61
C GLY A 193 -2.28 -8.51 -15.62
N GLY A 194 -3.29 -7.87 -15.05
CA GLY A 194 -4.03 -8.46 -13.92
C GLY A 194 -3.26 -8.35 -12.62
N ILE A 195 -3.75 -9.07 -11.60
CA ILE A 195 -3.30 -8.92 -10.21
C ILE A 195 -2.42 -10.07 -9.71
N THR A 196 -2.13 -11.06 -10.55
CA THR A 196 -1.26 -12.17 -10.19
C THR A 196 -0.01 -12.18 -11.06
N THR A 197 1.09 -12.68 -10.51
CA THR A 197 2.33 -12.87 -11.28
C THR A 197 2.09 -13.73 -12.53
N GLU A 198 1.23 -14.73 -12.46
CA GLU A 198 0.91 -15.62 -13.59
C GLU A 198 0.17 -14.88 -14.71
N THR A 199 -0.89 -14.11 -14.38
CA THR A 199 -1.64 -13.36 -15.41
C THR A 199 -0.76 -12.27 -16.03
N ALA A 200 0.05 -11.59 -15.22
CA ALA A 200 1.00 -10.59 -15.67
C ALA A 200 2.10 -11.19 -16.56
N PHE A 201 2.61 -12.38 -16.23
CA PHE A 201 3.56 -13.11 -17.03
C PHE A 201 3.01 -13.40 -18.44
N ARG A 202 1.79 -13.95 -18.53
CA ARG A 202 1.14 -14.21 -19.82
C ARG A 202 0.93 -12.95 -20.65
N ALA A 203 0.49 -11.86 -19.99
CA ALA A 203 0.31 -10.57 -20.68
C ALA A 203 1.65 -9.99 -21.16
N ALA A 204 2.70 -10.09 -20.35
CA ALA A 204 4.04 -9.67 -20.70
C ALA A 204 4.63 -10.53 -21.84
N GLN A 205 4.43 -11.86 -21.83
CA GLN A 205 4.81 -12.72 -22.95
C GLN A 205 4.17 -12.29 -24.27
N ASN A 206 2.88 -11.92 -24.24
CA ASN A 206 2.19 -11.42 -25.43
C ASN A 206 2.81 -10.11 -25.93
N LEU A 207 3.21 -9.20 -25.03
CA LEU A 207 3.92 -7.97 -25.39
C LEU A 207 5.32 -8.25 -25.97
N VAL A 208 6.05 -9.16 -25.34
CA VAL A 208 7.38 -9.62 -25.79
C VAL A 208 7.27 -10.27 -27.18
N ASN A 209 6.30 -11.16 -27.39
CA ASN A 209 6.08 -11.80 -28.70
C ASN A 209 5.71 -10.79 -29.79
N ARG A 210 4.96 -9.74 -29.43
CA ARG A 210 4.52 -8.72 -30.40
C ARG A 210 5.60 -7.70 -30.73
N PHE A 211 6.34 -7.26 -29.72
CA PHE A 211 7.28 -6.14 -29.87
C PHE A 211 8.74 -6.56 -29.79
N GLY A 212 9.07 -7.61 -29.02
CA GLY A 212 10.40 -8.24 -28.95
C GLY A 212 11.55 -7.23 -28.90
N ASP A 213 12.43 -7.31 -29.86
CA ASP A 213 13.58 -6.43 -30.08
C ASP A 213 13.19 -4.98 -30.47
N LYS A 214 11.92 -4.74 -30.76
CA LYS A 214 11.41 -3.39 -31.10
C LYS A 214 11.03 -2.60 -29.83
N MET A 215 11.13 -3.20 -28.65
CA MET A 215 10.84 -2.56 -27.37
C MET A 215 12.16 -2.20 -26.67
N ASP A 216 12.39 -0.92 -26.45
CA ASP A 216 13.60 -0.42 -25.81
C ASP A 216 13.45 -0.29 -24.27
N GLY A 217 12.19 -0.12 -23.81
CA GLY A 217 11.86 -0.02 -22.38
C GLY A 217 10.45 -0.48 -22.02
N ILE A 218 10.27 -0.87 -20.76
CA ILE A 218 8.96 -1.26 -20.21
C ILE A 218 8.79 -0.71 -18.79
N PHE A 219 7.55 -0.32 -18.47
CA PHE A 219 7.12 0.07 -17.13
C PHE A 219 5.95 -0.78 -16.65
N THR A 220 5.96 -1.11 -15.33
CA THR A 220 4.86 -1.79 -14.63
C THR A 220 4.55 -1.12 -13.29
N PRO A 221 3.24 -0.94 -12.94
CA PRO A 221 2.84 -0.09 -11.83
C PRO A 221 2.70 -0.78 -10.46
N ASN A 222 2.96 -2.10 -10.34
CA ASN A 222 2.82 -2.81 -9.06
C ASN A 222 3.61 -4.14 -9.03
N GLU A 223 3.71 -4.74 -7.83
CA GLU A 223 4.49 -5.96 -7.56
C GLU A 223 4.16 -7.12 -8.50
N SER A 224 2.88 -7.45 -8.70
CA SER A 224 2.49 -8.61 -9.51
C SER A 224 2.86 -8.44 -10.99
N THR A 225 2.62 -7.25 -11.55
CA THR A 225 3.02 -6.95 -12.94
C THR A 225 4.54 -6.85 -13.09
N ALA A 226 5.25 -6.39 -12.06
CA ALA A 226 6.72 -6.35 -12.05
C ALA A 226 7.31 -7.77 -12.09
N ASN A 227 6.87 -8.66 -11.21
CA ASN A 227 7.34 -10.05 -11.14
C ASN A 227 7.02 -10.81 -12.44
N GLY A 228 5.78 -10.70 -12.95
CA GLY A 228 5.39 -11.38 -14.18
C GLY A 228 6.17 -10.89 -15.39
N THR A 229 6.40 -9.57 -15.49
CA THR A 229 7.19 -8.99 -16.61
C THR A 229 8.65 -9.40 -16.53
N LEU A 230 9.26 -9.40 -15.33
CA LEU A 230 10.63 -9.88 -15.14
C LEU A 230 10.81 -11.31 -15.63
N LEU A 231 9.88 -12.20 -15.29
CA LEU A 231 9.91 -13.60 -15.74
C LEU A 231 9.82 -13.70 -17.27
N ALA A 232 8.92 -12.93 -17.91
CA ALA A 232 8.77 -12.94 -19.37
C ALA A 232 10.02 -12.40 -20.08
N LEU A 233 10.64 -11.33 -19.56
CA LEU A 233 11.87 -10.78 -20.11
C LEU A 233 13.04 -11.76 -19.97
N ARG A 234 13.16 -12.45 -18.84
CA ARG A 234 14.18 -13.49 -18.60
C ARG A 234 14.03 -14.65 -19.56
N GLU A 235 12.82 -15.20 -19.69
CA GLU A 235 12.53 -16.31 -20.61
C GLU A 235 12.87 -15.96 -22.06
N ALA A 236 12.57 -14.74 -22.49
CA ALA A 236 12.89 -14.26 -23.83
C ALA A 236 14.35 -13.84 -24.04
N GLY A 237 15.20 -13.88 -23.01
CA GLY A 237 16.58 -13.41 -23.09
C GLY A 237 16.71 -11.89 -23.30
N LEU A 238 15.70 -11.12 -22.88
CA LEU A 238 15.61 -9.66 -22.99
C LEU A 238 15.87 -8.93 -21.69
N ALA A 239 15.95 -9.63 -20.55
CA ALA A 239 16.31 -9.06 -19.27
C ALA A 239 17.67 -8.36 -19.35
N GLY A 240 17.78 -7.13 -18.82
CA GLY A 240 18.96 -6.27 -18.94
C GLY A 240 19.17 -5.60 -20.30
N LYS A 241 18.57 -6.12 -21.38
CA LYS A 241 18.61 -5.51 -22.74
C LYS A 241 17.50 -4.48 -22.91
N VAL A 242 16.25 -4.85 -22.58
CA VAL A 242 15.12 -3.93 -22.45
C VAL A 242 15.24 -3.22 -21.10
N ARG A 243 15.19 -1.89 -21.09
CA ARG A 243 15.22 -1.11 -19.85
C ARG A 243 13.92 -1.29 -19.09
N PHE A 244 13.99 -1.87 -17.91
CA PHE A 244 12.81 -2.18 -17.10
C PHE A 244 12.81 -1.35 -15.82
N VAL A 245 11.74 -0.55 -15.64
CA VAL A 245 11.45 0.18 -14.40
C VAL A 245 10.10 -0.31 -13.88
N ALA A 246 10.04 -0.62 -12.59
CA ALA A 246 8.87 -1.20 -11.97
C ALA A 246 8.48 -0.46 -10.68
N PHE A 247 7.28 -0.72 -10.22
CA PHE A 247 6.79 -0.28 -8.91
C PHE A 247 6.84 -1.44 -7.93
N ASP A 248 7.03 -1.11 -6.66
CA ASP A 248 7.19 -1.96 -5.49
C ASP A 248 8.56 -2.66 -5.40
N VAL A 249 8.82 -3.17 -4.22
CA VAL A 249 10.05 -3.90 -3.88
C VAL A 249 9.70 -5.20 -3.16
N ASN A 250 10.42 -6.26 -3.51
CA ASN A 250 10.52 -7.51 -2.77
C ASN A 250 11.91 -8.10 -3.02
N ASP A 251 12.30 -9.11 -2.29
CA ASP A 251 13.65 -9.70 -2.39
C ASP A 251 13.99 -10.14 -3.82
N HIS A 252 13.00 -10.66 -4.57
CA HIS A 252 13.19 -11.12 -5.94
C HIS A 252 13.47 -9.96 -6.91
N LEU A 253 12.74 -8.85 -6.79
CA LEU A 253 12.95 -7.64 -7.60
C LEU A 253 14.24 -6.93 -7.21
N VAL A 254 14.58 -6.90 -5.94
CA VAL A 254 15.84 -6.32 -5.44
C VAL A 254 17.05 -7.10 -5.97
N GLU A 255 16.98 -8.43 -5.99
CA GLU A 255 18.03 -9.24 -6.58
C GLU A 255 18.13 -9.04 -8.10
N ALA A 256 17.00 -8.90 -8.80
CA ALA A 256 16.98 -8.58 -10.22
C ALA A 256 17.57 -7.19 -10.52
N LEU A 257 17.36 -6.21 -9.64
CA LEU A 257 17.98 -4.89 -9.71
C LEU A 257 19.52 -5.01 -9.56
N ARG A 258 19.99 -5.81 -8.60
CA ARG A 258 21.41 -6.07 -8.37
C ARG A 258 22.08 -6.74 -9.58
N GLN A 259 21.39 -7.69 -10.21
CA GLN A 259 21.83 -8.38 -11.42
C GLN A 259 21.79 -7.50 -12.68
N GLY A 260 21.02 -6.41 -12.66
CA GLY A 260 20.84 -5.51 -13.79
C GLY A 260 19.71 -5.92 -14.74
N ASP A 261 18.86 -6.87 -14.37
CA ASP A 261 17.65 -7.25 -15.13
C ASP A 261 16.56 -6.17 -15.01
N VAL A 262 16.54 -5.45 -13.89
CA VAL A 262 15.71 -4.28 -13.60
C VAL A 262 16.62 -3.07 -13.40
N GLN A 263 16.22 -1.88 -13.86
CA GLN A 263 17.04 -0.67 -13.76
C GLN A 263 16.47 0.40 -12.83
N GLY A 264 15.32 0.14 -12.22
CA GLY A 264 14.74 1.01 -11.21
C GLY A 264 13.48 0.41 -10.59
N LEU A 265 13.37 0.52 -9.28
CA LEU A 265 12.20 0.14 -8.50
C LEU A 265 11.67 1.37 -7.77
N VAL A 266 10.39 1.67 -7.92
CA VAL A 266 9.75 2.73 -7.15
C VAL A 266 9.27 2.12 -5.84
N ALA A 267 9.91 2.50 -4.74
CA ALA A 267 9.63 1.98 -3.41
C ALA A 267 8.66 2.87 -2.65
N GLN A 268 7.71 2.25 -1.99
CA GLN A 268 6.75 2.83 -1.05
C GLN A 268 7.16 2.52 0.39
N ASP A 269 6.43 3.06 1.38
CA ASP A 269 6.57 2.70 2.80
C ASP A 269 5.28 2.05 3.34
N PRO A 270 5.01 0.78 2.99
CA PRO A 270 3.81 0.08 3.45
C PRO A 270 3.80 -0.16 4.97
N VAL A 271 4.97 -0.32 5.60
CA VAL A 271 5.06 -0.45 7.07
C VAL A 271 4.54 0.82 7.73
N LYS A 272 4.94 2.00 7.24
CA LYS A 272 4.45 3.29 7.73
C LYS A 272 2.94 3.46 7.48
N MET A 273 2.40 2.97 6.35
CA MET A 273 0.95 3.01 6.07
C MET A 273 0.16 2.22 7.11
N GLY A 274 0.52 0.97 7.37
CA GLY A 274 -0.13 0.12 8.38
C GLY A 274 0.00 0.70 9.79
N TYR A 275 1.18 1.17 10.15
CA TYR A 275 1.47 1.80 11.44
C TYR A 275 0.62 3.04 11.68
N LEU A 276 0.67 4.01 10.79
CA LEU A 276 -0.10 5.25 10.89
C LEU A 276 -1.60 5.00 10.76
N GLY A 277 -2.03 4.01 9.97
CA GLY A 277 -3.42 3.62 9.84
C GLY A 277 -4.04 3.25 11.19
N VAL A 278 -3.36 2.40 11.97
CA VAL A 278 -3.81 2.00 13.30
C VAL A 278 -3.74 3.16 14.30
N LEU A 279 -2.65 3.94 14.32
CA LEU A 279 -2.54 5.10 15.22
C LEU A 279 -3.64 6.13 14.95
N THR A 280 -3.93 6.42 13.68
CA THR A 280 -4.98 7.36 13.28
C THR A 280 -6.37 6.84 13.67
N ALA A 281 -6.62 5.52 13.53
CA ALA A 281 -7.86 4.90 13.97
C ALA A 281 -8.06 5.07 15.49
N VAL A 282 -7.02 4.87 16.30
CA VAL A 282 -7.07 5.09 17.76
C VAL A 282 -7.27 6.56 18.09
N ALA A 283 -6.57 7.48 17.40
CA ALA A 283 -6.75 8.92 17.60
C ALA A 283 -8.20 9.35 17.30
N ALA A 284 -8.81 8.81 16.22
CA ALA A 284 -10.21 9.07 15.89
C ALA A 284 -11.17 8.58 17.00
N LEU A 285 -10.94 7.37 17.54
CA LEU A 285 -11.73 6.81 18.64
C LEU A 285 -11.62 7.62 19.95
N ARG A 286 -10.49 8.29 20.14
CA ARG A 286 -10.22 9.14 21.32
C ARG A 286 -10.58 10.60 21.09
N HIS A 287 -11.09 10.96 19.91
CA HIS A 287 -11.35 12.34 19.51
C HIS A 287 -10.10 13.24 19.57
N GLU A 288 -8.92 12.65 19.36
CA GLU A 288 -7.64 13.36 19.27
C GLU A 288 -7.42 13.93 17.88
N LYS A 289 -6.46 14.84 17.73
CA LYS A 289 -6.13 15.45 16.43
C LYS A 289 -5.32 14.49 15.57
N PHE A 290 -5.67 14.41 14.29
CA PHE A 290 -4.92 13.69 13.25
C PHE A 290 -5.04 14.43 11.90
N ALA A 291 -4.18 14.08 10.94
CA ALA A 291 -4.24 14.64 9.59
C ALA A 291 -5.30 13.90 8.74
N ALA A 292 -6.07 14.67 7.94
CA ALA A 292 -7.04 14.10 7.01
C ALA A 292 -6.37 13.38 5.82
N SER A 293 -5.12 13.73 5.50
CA SER A 293 -4.31 13.07 4.47
C SER A 293 -2.85 13.05 4.88
N VAL A 294 -2.17 11.91 4.65
CA VAL A 294 -0.74 11.73 4.93
C VAL A 294 -0.08 11.08 3.72
N ASP A 295 0.91 11.76 3.14
CA ASP A 295 1.82 11.15 2.19
C ASP A 295 2.92 10.39 2.97
N THR A 296 3.04 9.09 2.69
CA THR A 296 4.06 8.25 3.33
C THR A 296 5.44 8.38 2.67
N GLY A 297 5.50 9.05 1.53
CA GLY A 297 6.69 9.21 0.73
C GLY A 297 6.84 8.14 -0.35
N VAL A 298 7.73 8.42 -1.30
CA VAL A 298 8.08 7.53 -2.42
C VAL A 298 9.52 7.77 -2.84
N SER A 299 10.25 6.71 -3.15
CA SER A 299 11.65 6.76 -3.55
C SER A 299 11.91 5.90 -4.77
N ILE A 300 12.86 6.30 -5.62
CA ILE A 300 13.38 5.44 -6.69
C ILE A 300 14.63 4.71 -6.19
N VAL A 301 14.58 3.40 -6.19
CA VAL A 301 15.70 2.51 -5.86
C VAL A 301 16.39 2.10 -7.17
N THR A 302 17.66 2.25 -7.22
CA THR A 302 18.51 1.91 -8.36
C THR A 302 19.74 1.12 -7.87
N ARG A 303 20.49 0.53 -8.79
CA ARG A 303 21.70 -0.19 -8.43
C ARG A 303 22.75 0.71 -7.73
N GLU A 304 22.73 1.99 -8.05
CA GLU A 304 23.66 2.98 -7.51
C GLU A 304 23.36 3.39 -6.06
N ASN A 305 22.06 3.27 -5.63
CA ASN A 305 21.63 3.73 -4.31
C ASN A 305 20.98 2.65 -3.43
N MET A 306 20.88 1.41 -3.91
CA MET A 306 20.17 0.34 -3.17
C MET A 306 20.84 -0.04 -1.84
N ASP A 307 22.10 0.30 -1.65
CA ASP A 307 22.84 0.07 -0.41
C ASP A 307 22.85 1.32 0.52
N ASP A 308 22.09 2.37 0.17
CA ASP A 308 21.93 3.56 1.02
C ASP A 308 21.15 3.17 2.29
N PRO A 309 21.72 3.42 3.50
CA PRO A 309 21.01 3.16 4.76
C PRO A 309 19.63 3.83 4.87
N ALA A 310 19.41 4.96 4.20
CA ALA A 310 18.13 5.65 4.19
C ALA A 310 17.02 4.85 3.45
N LEU A 311 17.39 3.94 2.55
CA LEU A 311 16.47 3.10 1.80
C LEU A 311 16.36 1.68 2.39
N ALA A 312 17.21 1.31 3.33
CA ALA A 312 17.29 -0.05 3.85
C ALA A 312 15.96 -0.56 4.40
N ALA A 313 15.21 0.26 5.12
CA ALA A 313 13.91 -0.11 5.68
C ALA A 313 12.80 -0.24 4.61
N LEU A 314 12.94 0.44 3.47
CA LEU A 314 12.02 0.30 2.34
C LEU A 314 12.32 -0.97 1.52
N ILE A 315 13.60 -1.32 1.39
CA ILE A 315 14.08 -2.45 0.59
C ILE A 315 13.95 -3.76 1.38
N HIS A 316 14.29 -3.74 2.67
CA HIS A 316 14.25 -4.89 3.57
C HIS A 316 13.51 -4.51 4.86
N PRO A 317 12.18 -4.41 4.82
CA PRO A 317 11.40 -4.08 6.00
C PRO A 317 11.55 -5.18 7.08
N PRO A 318 11.64 -4.83 8.39
CA PRO A 318 11.91 -5.78 9.47
C PRO A 318 10.65 -6.60 9.82
N LEU A 319 10.11 -7.37 8.87
CA LEU A 319 8.85 -8.10 9.02
C LEU A 319 8.88 -9.11 10.16
N ALA A 320 9.98 -9.87 10.28
CA ALA A 320 10.16 -10.90 11.30
C ALA A 320 10.12 -10.35 12.75
N GLN A 321 10.32 -9.04 12.93
CA GLN A 321 10.22 -8.39 14.24
C GLN A 321 8.76 -8.30 14.71
N TYR A 322 7.80 -8.23 13.80
CA TYR A 322 6.39 -7.94 14.08
C TYR A 322 5.44 -9.08 13.72
N LEU A 323 5.80 -9.89 12.74
CA LEU A 323 5.02 -11.05 12.28
C LEU A 323 5.65 -12.33 12.84
N LYS A 324 4.83 -13.11 13.56
CA LYS A 324 5.25 -14.39 14.12
C LYS A 324 4.66 -15.54 13.29
#